data_10a8a3cdf2d1460ffb9ad323f6965527
#
_entry.id   10a8a3cdf2d1460ffb9ad323f6965527
#
_cell.length_a   1.000
_cell.length_b   1.000
_cell.length_c   1.000
_cell.angle_alpha   90.00
_cell.angle_beta   90.00
_cell.angle_gamma   90.00
#
_symmetry.space_group_name_H-M   'P 1'
#
loop_
_entity.id
_entity.type
_entity.pdbx_description
1 polymer ?
#
loop_
_entity_poly.entity_id
_entity_poly.type
_entity_poly.pdbx_seq_one_letter_code
_entity_poly.pdbx_strand_id
1 'polypeptide(L)'
;MMAEPRAARRQARRDVDVLVVGGGVVGAATAVLLATQTATRGLSVGLVEPRLPSLPAANEDWDLRVFALSRASQRLLEACGVWPQVLQRAHAYQGMRVWDSVDSVDGPRALTFTAGELGEPELGHLAEVATLQAALHAAAVRAGVRMFGAGVESFTADADSAVVTLADGTVLRTGLVVAAEGADSLLRLAAGIAATVHDYHQRGVVAFLRTERSHEDIAWQRFLPEGPLALLPVASGRVSIVWTLPTDHALRVLAMDDATFAQAVTAASDGVLGELRLDSVRASFPLRRITAATYAGTRLALVGDAAHAVHPLAGQGANLGLLDAAALVQTVAAAVQRGEDIGDPGPLGRYARWRRAEAAPLTVGMHALQQAFTSPQAWLGALRRQGLGVVAGNRWLRQQFMTRAMGLGGEAPRLCLGQSLLPEN
;
A
#
# COMPACT_ATOMS: atom_id res chain seq x y z
N MET A 1 9.87 -19.26 -49.28
CA MET A 1 9.61 -17.95 -48.67
C MET A 1 9.76 -18.13 -47.15
N MET A 2 10.98 -17.90 -46.65
CA MET A 2 11.30 -18.08 -45.22
C MET A 2 10.60 -16.97 -44.43
N ALA A 3 9.77 -17.35 -43.45
CA ALA A 3 9.17 -16.39 -42.54
C ALA A 3 10.29 -15.71 -41.76
N GLU A 4 10.40 -14.39 -41.83
CA GLU A 4 11.28 -13.61 -40.97
C GLU A 4 10.96 -13.93 -39.50
N PRO A 5 11.99 -14.08 -38.65
CA PRO A 5 11.77 -14.38 -37.25
C PRO A 5 10.92 -13.27 -36.58
N ARG A 6 9.89 -13.67 -35.87
CA ARG A 6 8.90 -12.80 -35.16
C ARG A 6 9.54 -11.68 -34.35
N ALA A 7 10.78 -11.85 -33.87
CA ALA A 7 11.53 -10.86 -33.11
C ALA A 7 11.90 -9.59 -33.92
N ALA A 8 12.17 -9.71 -35.21
CA ALA A 8 12.56 -8.60 -36.09
C ALA A 8 11.36 -7.69 -36.48
N ARG A 9 10.14 -8.23 -36.51
CA ARG A 9 8.92 -7.44 -36.79
C ARG A 9 8.44 -6.59 -35.64
N ARG A 10 8.88 -6.85 -34.37
CA ARG A 10 8.38 -6.24 -33.12
C ARG A 10 9.05 -4.92 -32.76
N GLN A 11 10.05 -4.44 -33.44
CA GLN A 11 10.67 -3.13 -33.23
C GLN A 11 10.00 -1.99 -34.02
N ALA A 12 8.67 -1.96 -34.12
CA ALA A 12 8.01 -0.69 -34.37
C ALA A 12 8.42 0.26 -33.22
N ARG A 13 9.05 1.39 -33.61
CA ARG A 13 9.72 2.35 -32.75
C ARG A 13 8.89 2.66 -31.50
N ARG A 14 9.23 2.05 -30.36
CA ARG A 14 8.67 2.33 -29.05
C ARG A 14 9.29 3.61 -28.51
N ASP A 15 8.52 4.46 -27.86
CA ASP A 15 9.02 5.66 -27.20
C ASP A 15 9.68 5.30 -25.88
N VAL A 16 9.10 4.31 -25.18
CA VAL A 16 9.65 3.65 -23.98
C VAL A 16 9.26 2.16 -24.01
N ASP A 17 10.02 1.30 -23.34
CA ASP A 17 9.67 -0.12 -23.22
C ASP A 17 8.56 -0.35 -22.21
N VAL A 18 8.59 0.38 -21.09
CA VAL A 18 7.57 0.35 -20.05
C VAL A 18 7.12 1.76 -19.73
N LEU A 19 5.80 1.97 -19.73
CA LEU A 19 5.18 3.21 -19.29
C LEU A 19 4.37 2.96 -18.00
N VAL A 20 4.81 3.55 -16.90
CA VAL A 20 4.07 3.53 -15.62
C VAL A 20 3.16 4.74 -15.58
N VAL A 21 1.88 4.55 -15.29
CA VAL A 21 0.86 5.62 -15.19
C VAL A 21 0.39 5.72 -13.75
N GLY A 22 0.62 6.89 -13.15
CA GLY A 22 0.40 7.18 -11.74
C GLY A 22 1.69 7.18 -10.94
N GLY A 23 2.14 8.36 -10.51
CA GLY A 23 3.37 8.58 -9.73
C GLY A 23 3.16 8.57 -8.22
N GLY A 24 2.11 7.89 -7.73
CA GLY A 24 1.98 7.57 -6.31
C GLY A 24 3.12 6.66 -5.83
N VAL A 25 3.16 6.36 -4.53
CA VAL A 25 4.25 5.56 -3.91
C VAL A 25 4.49 4.24 -4.66
N VAL A 26 3.43 3.53 -5.04
CA VAL A 26 3.53 2.22 -5.73
C VAL A 26 4.06 2.37 -7.16
N GLY A 27 3.50 3.31 -7.93
CA GLY A 27 3.91 3.50 -9.32
C GLY A 27 5.33 4.06 -9.43
N ALA A 28 5.68 5.05 -8.61
CA ALA A 28 7.03 5.60 -8.57
C ALA A 28 8.07 4.55 -8.16
N ALA A 29 7.77 3.71 -7.14
CA ALA A 29 8.62 2.58 -6.77
C ALA A 29 8.78 1.57 -7.92
N THR A 30 7.69 1.25 -8.65
CA THR A 30 7.74 0.39 -9.82
C THR A 30 8.68 0.95 -10.89
N ALA A 31 8.56 2.25 -11.21
CA ALA A 31 9.39 2.91 -12.21
C ALA A 31 10.88 2.90 -11.81
N VAL A 32 11.18 3.25 -10.54
CA VAL A 32 12.55 3.23 -10.01
C VAL A 32 13.15 1.83 -10.10
N LEU A 33 12.44 0.81 -9.64
CA LEU A 33 12.94 -0.57 -9.65
C LEU A 33 13.18 -1.07 -11.08
N LEU A 34 12.26 -0.82 -12.02
CA LEU A 34 12.45 -1.19 -13.43
C LEU A 34 13.69 -0.54 -14.04
N ALA A 35 13.99 0.71 -13.67
CA ALA A 35 15.13 1.46 -14.20
C ALA A 35 16.48 1.10 -13.52
N THR A 36 16.46 0.65 -12.27
CA THR A 36 17.69 0.49 -11.46
C THR A 36 18.15 -0.94 -11.29
N GLN A 37 17.22 -1.93 -11.33
CA GLN A 37 17.61 -3.33 -11.11
C GLN A 37 18.42 -3.86 -12.30
N THR A 38 19.52 -4.54 -12.02
CA THR A 38 20.46 -5.05 -13.04
C THR A 38 19.76 -5.90 -14.10
N ALA A 39 18.77 -6.70 -13.71
CA ALA A 39 18.01 -7.57 -14.61
C ALA A 39 17.11 -6.83 -15.61
N THR A 40 16.78 -5.56 -15.35
CA THR A 40 15.87 -4.74 -16.18
C THR A 40 16.52 -3.46 -16.69
N ARG A 41 17.79 -3.19 -16.36
CA ARG A 41 18.51 -1.94 -16.68
C ARG A 41 18.53 -1.57 -18.18
N GLY A 42 18.32 -2.55 -19.07
CA GLY A 42 18.25 -2.30 -20.52
C GLY A 42 16.92 -1.73 -21.01
N LEU A 43 15.90 -1.68 -20.13
CA LEU A 43 14.58 -1.17 -20.49
C LEU A 43 14.52 0.36 -20.31
N SER A 44 13.97 1.04 -21.31
CA SER A 44 13.58 2.44 -21.20
C SER A 44 12.25 2.56 -20.46
N VAL A 45 12.22 3.38 -19.40
CA VAL A 45 11.05 3.53 -18.51
C VAL A 45 10.52 4.95 -18.56
N GLY A 46 9.20 5.10 -18.70
CA GLY A 46 8.47 6.37 -18.55
C GLY A 46 7.56 6.34 -17.33
N LEU A 47 7.36 7.51 -16.71
CA LEU A 47 6.43 7.71 -15.61
C LEU A 47 5.51 8.90 -15.91
N VAL A 48 4.21 8.66 -15.93
CA VAL A 48 3.17 9.69 -16.10
C VAL A 48 2.66 10.10 -14.73
N GLU A 49 2.85 11.36 -14.35
CA GLU A 49 2.32 11.96 -13.13
C GLU A 49 2.04 13.46 -13.32
N PRO A 50 0.78 13.87 -13.34
CA PRO A 50 0.41 15.27 -13.56
C PRO A 50 0.83 16.22 -12.44
N ARG A 51 1.01 15.71 -11.23
CA ARG A 51 1.33 16.50 -10.03
C ARG A 51 2.63 15.99 -9.40
N LEU A 52 3.71 16.70 -9.67
CA LEU A 52 4.99 16.35 -9.08
C LEU A 52 4.99 16.65 -7.57
N PRO A 53 5.33 15.69 -6.71
CA PRO A 53 5.44 15.93 -5.28
C PRO A 53 6.67 16.80 -4.98
N SER A 54 6.54 17.69 -3.99
CA SER A 54 7.66 18.40 -3.40
C SER A 54 8.12 17.70 -2.12
N LEU A 55 9.42 17.69 -1.86
CA LEU A 55 9.95 17.18 -0.60
C LEU A 55 9.58 18.17 0.52
N PRO A 56 8.90 17.71 1.58
CA PRO A 56 8.63 18.56 2.74
C PRO A 56 9.92 19.09 3.36
N ALA A 57 9.92 20.34 3.82
CA ALA A 57 11.04 20.91 4.55
C ALA A 57 11.23 20.18 5.89
N ALA A 58 12.47 20.14 6.41
CA ALA A 58 12.78 19.41 7.64
C ALA A 58 11.99 19.89 8.88
N ASN A 59 11.63 21.17 8.90
CA ASN A 59 10.84 21.84 9.95
C ASN A 59 9.34 21.95 9.62
N GLU A 60 8.89 21.39 8.49
CA GLU A 60 7.49 21.37 8.11
C GLU A 60 6.74 20.30 8.92
N ASP A 61 5.50 20.59 9.31
CA ASP A 61 4.64 19.63 9.98
C ASP A 61 4.39 18.39 9.10
N TRP A 62 4.14 17.26 9.73
CA TRP A 62 3.86 16.02 9.03
C TRP A 62 2.55 16.09 8.23
N ASP A 63 2.56 15.55 7.00
CA ASP A 63 1.34 15.29 6.22
C ASP A 63 0.43 14.33 7.01
N LEU A 64 -0.86 14.63 7.05
CA LEU A 64 -1.86 13.77 7.70
C LEU A 64 -1.91 12.36 7.10
N ARG A 65 -1.46 12.20 5.84
CA ARG A 65 -1.38 10.90 5.19
C ARG A 65 -0.09 10.20 5.58
N VAL A 66 -0.24 9.27 6.50
CA VAL A 66 0.85 8.44 7.02
C VAL A 66 0.60 6.98 6.64
N PHE A 67 1.63 6.31 6.17
CA PHE A 67 1.60 4.86 5.95
C PHE A 67 2.35 4.12 7.06
N ALA A 68 1.75 3.05 7.56
CA ALA A 68 2.44 2.05 8.37
C ALA A 68 3.14 1.07 7.42
N LEU A 69 4.41 1.32 7.15
CA LEU A 69 5.24 0.50 6.27
C LEU A 69 5.66 -0.78 6.97
N SER A 70 5.44 -1.91 6.31
CA SER A 70 5.91 -3.21 6.78
C SER A 70 7.41 -3.39 6.51
N ARG A 71 8.02 -4.41 7.13
CA ARG A 71 9.43 -4.78 6.86
C ARG A 71 9.68 -5.10 5.38
N ALA A 72 8.75 -5.79 4.72
CA ALA A 72 8.84 -6.08 3.29
C ALA A 72 8.86 -4.79 2.45
N SER A 73 8.01 -3.82 2.80
CA SER A 73 7.94 -2.51 2.13
C SER A 73 9.21 -1.69 2.34
N GLN A 74 9.77 -1.73 3.56
CA GLN A 74 11.05 -1.08 3.86
C GLN A 74 12.16 -1.65 2.98
N ARG A 75 12.34 -2.98 2.93
CA ARG A 75 13.37 -3.63 2.10
C ARG A 75 13.23 -3.28 0.62
N LEU A 76 12.01 -3.14 0.13
CA LEU A 76 11.76 -2.67 -1.23
C LEU A 76 12.19 -1.22 -1.43
N LEU A 77 11.91 -0.33 -0.47
CA LEU A 77 12.35 1.08 -0.52
C LEU A 77 13.88 1.21 -0.38
N GLU A 78 14.52 0.32 0.35
CA GLU A 78 15.99 0.15 0.37
C GLU A 78 16.51 -0.23 -1.03
N ALA A 79 15.85 -1.18 -1.71
CA ALA A 79 16.20 -1.56 -3.09
C ALA A 79 15.95 -0.42 -4.11
N CYS A 80 15.03 0.51 -3.83
CA CYS A 80 14.87 1.76 -4.58
C CYS A 80 15.97 2.79 -4.28
N GLY A 81 16.79 2.59 -3.24
CA GLY A 81 17.82 3.54 -2.79
C GLY A 81 17.27 4.80 -2.14
N VAL A 82 16.04 4.78 -1.63
CA VAL A 82 15.36 5.94 -1.03
C VAL A 82 15.25 5.89 0.48
N TRP A 83 15.48 4.72 1.08
CA TRP A 83 15.26 4.51 2.51
C TRP A 83 16.02 5.47 3.44
N PRO A 84 17.29 5.80 3.23
CA PRO A 84 18.01 6.76 4.08
C PRO A 84 17.36 8.14 4.15
N GLN A 85 16.74 8.57 3.04
CA GLN A 85 16.02 9.85 2.97
C GLN A 85 14.64 9.75 3.67
N VAL A 86 13.93 8.65 3.47
CA VAL A 86 12.63 8.40 4.12
C VAL A 86 12.79 8.28 5.64
N LEU A 87 13.86 7.62 6.11
CA LEU A 87 14.11 7.39 7.53
C LEU A 87 14.27 8.69 8.34
N GLN A 88 14.69 9.79 7.71
CA GLN A 88 14.79 11.10 8.38
C GLN A 88 13.43 11.63 8.87
N ARG A 89 12.34 11.20 8.26
CA ARG A 89 10.96 11.58 8.59
C ARG A 89 10.06 10.35 8.76
N ALA A 90 10.62 9.25 9.23
CA ALA A 90 9.88 8.05 9.60
C ALA A 90 10.05 7.76 11.09
N HIS A 91 9.12 7.01 11.67
CA HIS A 91 9.15 6.60 13.06
C HIS A 91 8.96 5.08 13.17
N ALA A 92 9.94 4.40 13.76
CA ALA A 92 9.86 2.97 13.98
C ALA A 92 8.87 2.63 15.09
N TYR A 93 8.09 1.55 14.95
CA TYR A 93 7.28 1.02 16.03
C TYR A 93 7.67 -0.42 16.35
N GLN A 94 7.77 -0.69 17.67
CA GLN A 94 8.33 -1.93 18.23
C GLN A 94 7.24 -2.94 18.56
N GLY A 95 6.03 -2.45 18.76
CA GLY A 95 4.91 -3.28 19.21
C GLY A 95 3.57 -2.84 18.62
N MET A 96 2.61 -3.73 18.76
CA MET A 96 1.21 -3.45 18.45
C MET A 96 0.32 -4.10 19.51
N ARG A 97 -0.63 -3.34 20.05
CA ARG A 97 -1.69 -3.85 20.95
C ARG A 97 -3.05 -3.70 20.30
N VAL A 98 -3.81 -4.78 20.32
CA VAL A 98 -5.15 -4.84 19.69
C VAL A 98 -6.13 -5.43 20.68
N TRP A 99 -7.26 -4.73 20.93
CA TRP A 99 -8.30 -5.22 21.83
C TRP A 99 -9.71 -4.83 21.37
N ASP A 100 -10.70 -5.54 21.90
CA ASP A 100 -12.12 -5.27 21.67
C ASP A 100 -12.64 -4.23 22.67
N SER A 101 -13.66 -3.46 22.29
CA SER A 101 -14.30 -2.45 23.15
C SER A 101 -14.88 -2.98 24.46
N VAL A 102 -15.21 -4.25 24.52
CA VAL A 102 -15.74 -4.92 25.73
C VAL A 102 -14.66 -5.54 26.60
N ASP A 103 -13.40 -5.43 26.21
CA ASP A 103 -12.24 -5.94 26.93
C ASP A 103 -11.31 -4.80 27.36
N SER A 104 -10.47 -5.07 28.35
CA SER A 104 -9.36 -4.17 28.72
C SER A 104 -8.15 -4.42 27.82
N VAL A 105 -7.36 -3.37 27.58
CA VAL A 105 -6.09 -3.44 26.84
C VAL A 105 -5.08 -4.42 27.45
N ASP A 106 -5.13 -4.61 28.77
CA ASP A 106 -4.29 -5.57 29.51
C ASP A 106 -5.02 -6.89 29.79
N GLY A 107 -6.21 -7.07 29.20
CA GLY A 107 -7.02 -8.27 29.39
C GLY A 107 -6.48 -9.50 28.65
N PRO A 108 -6.89 -10.71 29.06
CA PRO A 108 -6.38 -11.97 28.52
C PRO A 108 -6.73 -12.20 27.03
N ARG A 109 -7.62 -11.41 26.46
CA ARG A 109 -8.02 -11.46 25.04
C ARG A 109 -7.40 -10.34 24.21
N ALA A 110 -6.64 -9.44 24.83
CA ALA A 110 -5.87 -8.45 24.09
C ALA A 110 -4.71 -9.13 23.37
N LEU A 111 -4.50 -8.77 22.10
CA LEU A 111 -3.38 -9.25 21.31
C LEU A 111 -2.21 -8.28 21.49
N THR A 112 -1.08 -8.81 21.87
CA THR A 112 0.18 -8.06 21.90
C THR A 112 1.14 -8.70 20.90
N PHE A 113 1.68 -7.88 20.03
CA PHE A 113 2.70 -8.26 19.06
C PHE A 113 3.96 -7.45 19.32
N THR A 114 5.12 -8.09 19.29
CA THR A 114 6.42 -7.41 19.44
C THR A 114 7.37 -7.84 18.34
N ALA A 115 8.26 -6.96 17.93
CA ALA A 115 9.28 -7.23 16.92
C ALA A 115 10.20 -8.39 17.37
N GLY A 116 10.54 -8.43 18.66
CA GLY A 116 11.37 -9.48 19.23
C GLY A 116 10.80 -10.90 19.13
N GLU A 117 9.46 -11.07 19.05
CA GLU A 117 8.85 -12.40 18.83
C GLU A 117 9.21 -12.99 17.46
N LEU A 118 9.57 -12.15 16.48
CA LEU A 118 9.96 -12.55 15.13
C LEU A 118 11.48 -12.41 14.87
N GLY A 119 12.23 -11.91 15.83
CA GLY A 119 13.66 -11.63 15.66
C GLY A 119 13.94 -10.45 14.73
N GLU A 120 12.96 -9.58 14.53
CA GLU A 120 13.11 -8.35 13.73
C GLU A 120 13.40 -7.16 14.66
N PRO A 121 14.16 -6.14 14.20
CA PRO A 121 14.48 -4.96 15.02
C PRO A 121 13.28 -4.08 15.30
N GLU A 122 12.30 -4.02 14.39
CA GLU A 122 11.03 -3.30 14.53
C GLU A 122 9.91 -4.04 13.75
N LEU A 123 8.64 -3.75 14.07
CA LEU A 123 7.50 -4.26 13.29
C LEU A 123 7.33 -3.51 11.96
N GLY A 124 7.74 -2.26 11.91
CA GLY A 124 7.67 -1.41 10.75
C GLY A 124 7.89 0.05 11.08
N HIS A 125 7.58 0.93 10.14
CA HIS A 125 7.76 2.37 10.27
C HIS A 125 6.51 3.13 9.85
N LEU A 126 6.18 4.19 10.58
CA LEU A 126 5.22 5.20 10.15
C LEU A 126 6.00 6.22 9.30
N ALA A 127 5.54 6.46 8.07
CA ALA A 127 6.18 7.42 7.16
C ALA A 127 5.13 8.23 6.42
N GLU A 128 5.44 9.51 6.18
CA GLU A 128 4.57 10.43 5.44
C GLU A 128 4.53 10.06 3.95
N VAL A 129 3.35 10.12 3.38
CA VAL A 129 3.16 9.86 1.94
C VAL A 129 3.91 10.88 1.08
N ALA A 130 3.91 12.15 1.47
CA ALA A 130 4.61 13.21 0.75
C ALA A 130 6.13 12.96 0.68
N THR A 131 6.76 12.56 1.80
CA THR A 131 8.18 12.21 1.86
C THR A 131 8.51 11.01 0.99
N LEU A 132 7.69 9.95 1.05
CA LEU A 132 7.85 8.76 0.22
C LEU A 132 7.77 9.06 -1.28
N GLN A 133 6.75 9.81 -1.69
CA GLN A 133 6.56 10.20 -3.09
C GLN A 133 7.72 11.05 -3.60
N ALA A 134 8.11 12.10 -2.85
CA ALA A 134 9.19 12.98 -3.26
C ALA A 134 10.54 12.25 -3.37
N ALA A 135 10.86 11.37 -2.42
CA ALA A 135 12.08 10.57 -2.46
C ALA A 135 12.12 9.63 -3.67
N LEU A 136 10.99 8.94 -3.96
CA LEU A 136 10.86 8.04 -5.10
C LEU A 136 10.91 8.79 -6.45
N HIS A 137 10.25 9.94 -6.56
CA HIS A 137 10.33 10.78 -7.78
C HIS A 137 11.75 11.28 -8.02
N ALA A 138 12.44 11.76 -6.99
CA ALA A 138 13.85 12.15 -7.10
C ALA A 138 14.74 10.96 -7.52
N ALA A 139 14.47 9.75 -7.01
CA ALA A 139 15.18 8.55 -7.43
C ALA A 139 14.86 8.15 -8.88
N ALA A 140 13.60 8.30 -9.32
CA ALA A 140 13.20 8.04 -10.70
C ALA A 140 13.95 8.96 -11.68
N VAL A 141 14.02 10.26 -11.37
CA VAL A 141 14.78 11.21 -12.19
C VAL A 141 16.28 10.86 -12.24
N ARG A 142 16.89 10.53 -11.09
CA ARG A 142 18.30 10.08 -11.05
C ARG A 142 18.56 8.79 -11.82
N ALA A 143 17.57 7.90 -11.87
CA ALA A 143 17.63 6.65 -12.61
C ALA A 143 17.39 6.81 -14.13
N GLY A 144 17.14 8.04 -14.61
CA GLY A 144 16.88 8.31 -16.03
C GLY A 144 15.46 7.94 -16.51
N VAL A 145 14.50 7.80 -15.59
CA VAL A 145 13.09 7.61 -15.94
C VAL A 145 12.57 8.85 -16.65
N ARG A 146 11.92 8.69 -17.81
CA ARG A 146 11.32 9.82 -18.55
C ARG A 146 10.02 10.25 -17.87
N MET A 147 9.97 11.48 -17.40
CA MET A 147 8.82 12.04 -16.70
C MET A 147 7.86 12.71 -17.68
N PHE A 148 6.54 12.44 -17.54
CA PHE A 148 5.47 13.05 -18.32
C PHE A 148 4.47 13.71 -17.36
N GLY A 149 4.27 15.02 -17.51
CA GLY A 149 3.49 15.86 -16.57
C GLY A 149 2.02 16.03 -16.92
N ALA A 150 1.51 15.30 -17.93
CA ALA A 150 0.10 15.36 -18.32
C ALA A 150 -0.65 14.09 -17.92
N GLY A 151 -1.96 14.21 -17.64
CA GLY A 151 -2.81 13.06 -17.35
C GLY A 151 -3.07 12.19 -18.58
N VAL A 152 -3.52 10.95 -18.38
CA VAL A 152 -3.93 10.07 -19.49
C VAL A 152 -5.30 10.46 -19.98
N GLU A 153 -5.47 10.59 -21.29
CA GLU A 153 -6.74 10.80 -21.99
C GLU A 153 -7.29 9.50 -22.57
N SER A 154 -6.42 8.67 -23.22
CA SER A 154 -6.86 7.42 -23.81
C SER A 154 -5.78 6.35 -23.76
N PHE A 155 -6.23 5.09 -23.86
CA PHE A 155 -5.40 3.89 -23.90
C PHE A 155 -5.97 2.89 -24.89
N THR A 156 -5.12 2.38 -25.75
CA THR A 156 -5.40 1.24 -26.64
C THR A 156 -4.22 0.27 -26.66
N ALA A 157 -4.47 -0.99 -26.88
CA ALA A 157 -3.41 -2.00 -26.97
C ALA A 157 -3.79 -3.11 -27.96
N ASP A 158 -2.79 -3.59 -28.67
CA ASP A 158 -2.86 -4.76 -29.53
C ASP A 158 -1.83 -5.84 -29.12
N ALA A 159 -1.63 -6.85 -29.95
CA ALA A 159 -0.68 -7.92 -29.64
C ALA A 159 0.78 -7.43 -29.61
N ASP A 160 1.12 -6.33 -30.27
CA ASP A 160 2.51 -5.90 -30.50
C ASP A 160 2.90 -4.68 -29.64
N SER A 161 1.95 -3.80 -29.32
CA SER A 161 2.19 -2.54 -28.61
C SER A 161 0.97 -2.03 -27.85
N ALA A 162 1.22 -1.11 -26.92
CA ALA A 162 0.20 -0.25 -26.34
C ALA A 162 0.45 1.20 -26.74
N VAL A 163 -0.62 1.98 -26.86
CA VAL A 163 -0.59 3.40 -27.17
C VAL A 163 -1.36 4.14 -26.08
N VAL A 164 -0.71 5.12 -25.48
CA VAL A 164 -1.29 6.02 -24.46
C VAL A 164 -1.24 7.44 -25.01
N THR A 165 -2.39 8.12 -25.04
CA THR A 165 -2.49 9.54 -25.36
C THR A 165 -2.65 10.31 -24.06
N LEU A 166 -1.83 11.35 -23.90
CA LEU A 166 -1.88 12.26 -22.76
C LEU A 166 -2.75 13.48 -23.09
N ALA A 167 -3.24 14.15 -22.04
CA ALA A 167 -4.13 15.31 -22.15
C ALA A 167 -3.47 16.55 -22.82
N ASP A 168 -2.14 16.57 -22.96
CA ASP A 168 -1.40 17.60 -23.73
C ASP A 168 -1.22 17.24 -25.21
N GLY A 169 -1.84 16.14 -25.67
CA GLY A 169 -1.73 15.63 -27.03
C GLY A 169 -0.51 14.73 -27.28
N THR A 170 0.35 14.51 -26.31
CA THR A 170 1.48 13.58 -26.43
C THR A 170 0.97 12.15 -26.65
N VAL A 171 1.45 11.48 -27.68
CA VAL A 171 1.14 10.07 -27.97
C VAL A 171 2.37 9.22 -27.69
N LEU A 172 2.24 8.22 -26.82
CA LEU A 172 3.33 7.34 -26.39
C LEU A 172 3.04 5.89 -26.81
N ARG A 173 3.96 5.29 -27.55
CA ARG A 173 3.95 3.86 -27.90
C ARG A 173 4.89 3.10 -26.98
N THR A 174 4.39 2.02 -26.37
CA THR A 174 5.15 1.24 -25.37
C THR A 174 4.93 -0.26 -25.53
N GLY A 175 5.82 -1.06 -24.97
CA GLY A 175 5.70 -2.53 -24.90
C GLY A 175 4.80 -3.01 -23.77
N LEU A 176 4.78 -2.28 -22.66
CA LEU A 176 3.99 -2.58 -21.45
C LEU A 176 3.54 -1.29 -20.80
N VAL A 177 2.27 -1.21 -20.43
CA VAL A 177 1.71 -0.16 -19.55
C VAL A 177 1.50 -0.74 -18.15
N VAL A 178 1.88 0.01 -17.13
CA VAL A 178 1.59 -0.32 -15.73
C VAL A 178 0.61 0.71 -15.17
N ALA A 179 -0.60 0.27 -14.85
CA ALA A 179 -1.63 1.11 -14.23
C ALA A 179 -1.41 1.16 -12.71
N ALA A 180 -1.04 2.34 -12.22
CA ALA A 180 -0.81 2.67 -10.82
C ALA A 180 -1.60 3.93 -10.39
N GLU A 181 -2.70 4.24 -11.09
CA GLU A 181 -3.52 5.47 -10.97
C GLU A 181 -4.46 5.46 -9.75
N GLY A 182 -4.44 4.40 -8.96
CA GLY A 182 -5.32 4.28 -7.79
C GLY A 182 -6.67 3.62 -8.09
N ALA A 183 -7.57 3.73 -7.13
CA ALA A 183 -8.83 3.01 -7.07
C ALA A 183 -9.76 3.23 -8.28
N ASP A 184 -9.76 4.44 -8.82
CA ASP A 184 -10.61 4.85 -9.94
C ASP A 184 -9.86 4.80 -11.29
N SER A 185 -8.92 3.84 -11.47
CA SER A 185 -8.04 3.70 -12.64
C SER A 185 -8.79 3.74 -13.97
N LEU A 186 -8.44 4.72 -14.80
CA LEU A 186 -8.96 4.89 -16.16
C LEU A 186 -8.43 3.78 -17.07
N LEU A 187 -7.16 3.38 -16.91
CA LEU A 187 -6.56 2.31 -17.72
C LEU A 187 -7.24 0.96 -17.48
N ARG A 188 -7.60 0.65 -16.23
CA ARG A 188 -8.38 -0.56 -15.91
C ARG A 188 -9.72 -0.53 -16.65
N LEU A 189 -10.43 0.60 -16.61
CA LEU A 189 -11.73 0.77 -17.30
C LEU A 189 -11.57 0.70 -18.83
N ALA A 190 -10.59 1.40 -19.40
CA ALA A 190 -10.31 1.38 -20.83
C ALA A 190 -9.93 0.00 -21.36
N ALA A 191 -9.26 -0.82 -20.55
CA ALA A 191 -8.93 -2.21 -20.86
C ALA A 191 -10.12 -3.18 -20.69
N GLY A 192 -11.31 -2.70 -20.30
CA GLY A 192 -12.49 -3.54 -20.06
C GLY A 192 -12.35 -4.49 -18.86
N ILE A 193 -11.43 -4.22 -17.95
CA ILE A 193 -11.23 -5.05 -16.75
C ILE A 193 -12.27 -4.65 -15.70
N ALA A 194 -13.25 -5.53 -15.48
CA ALA A 194 -14.27 -5.35 -14.46
C ALA A 194 -13.66 -5.34 -13.05
N ALA A 195 -14.27 -4.59 -12.13
CA ALA A 195 -13.92 -4.59 -10.72
C ALA A 195 -15.18 -4.69 -9.85
N THR A 196 -15.09 -5.45 -8.77
CA THR A 196 -16.10 -5.45 -7.71
C THR A 196 -15.79 -4.30 -6.76
N VAL A 197 -16.74 -3.39 -6.60
CA VAL A 197 -16.66 -2.26 -5.66
C VAL A 197 -17.62 -2.51 -4.51
N HIS A 198 -17.13 -2.42 -3.29
CA HIS A 198 -17.94 -2.47 -2.07
C HIS A 198 -17.70 -1.20 -1.26
N ASP A 199 -18.74 -0.37 -1.15
CA ASP A 199 -18.74 0.80 -0.28
C ASP A 199 -19.10 0.36 1.15
N TYR A 200 -18.26 0.69 2.11
CA TYR A 200 -18.54 0.38 3.52
C TYR A 200 -19.49 1.39 4.16
N HIS A 201 -19.83 2.49 3.48
CA HIS A 201 -20.55 3.64 4.03
C HIS A 201 -19.89 4.19 5.30
N GLN A 202 -18.57 4.07 5.36
CA GLN A 202 -17.70 4.51 6.44
C GLN A 202 -16.63 5.47 5.92
N ARG A 203 -16.09 6.26 6.83
CA ARG A 203 -14.95 7.14 6.60
C ARG A 203 -13.85 6.90 7.62
N GLY A 204 -12.61 7.00 7.17
CA GLY A 204 -11.45 7.09 8.04
C GLY A 204 -11.21 8.55 8.42
N VAL A 205 -11.36 8.91 9.69
CA VAL A 205 -11.00 10.23 10.22
C VAL A 205 -9.54 10.18 10.66
N VAL A 206 -8.75 11.15 10.23
CA VAL A 206 -7.31 11.24 10.53
C VAL A 206 -6.97 12.58 11.15
N ALA A 207 -6.07 12.56 12.13
CA ALA A 207 -5.50 13.73 12.79
C ALA A 207 -4.23 13.32 13.54
N PHE A 208 -3.40 14.31 13.93
CA PHE A 208 -2.37 14.12 14.95
C PHE A 208 -2.84 14.63 16.31
N LEU A 209 -2.53 13.88 17.35
CA LEU A 209 -2.78 14.27 18.73
C LEU A 209 -1.50 14.10 19.57
N ARG A 210 -1.30 15.01 20.51
CA ARG A 210 -0.32 14.86 21.60
C ARG A 210 -0.90 13.98 22.67
N THR A 211 -0.05 13.14 23.25
CA THR A 211 -0.43 12.21 24.30
C THR A 211 0.09 12.69 25.66
N GLU A 212 -0.66 12.48 26.73
CA GLU A 212 -0.21 12.71 28.11
C GLU A 212 0.83 11.67 28.53
N ARG A 213 0.62 10.40 28.15
CA ARG A 213 1.54 9.30 28.43
C ARG A 213 2.34 8.96 27.18
N SER A 214 3.56 8.45 27.36
CA SER A 214 4.37 7.95 26.25
C SER A 214 3.66 6.82 25.50
N HIS A 215 3.71 6.84 24.17
CA HIS A 215 3.22 5.74 23.33
C HIS A 215 4.17 4.53 23.31
N GLU A 216 5.41 4.65 23.85
CA GLU A 216 6.41 3.57 23.96
C GLU A 216 6.70 2.86 22.62
N ASP A 217 6.59 3.58 21.50
CA ASP A 217 6.71 3.06 20.15
C ASP A 217 5.76 1.89 19.84
N ILE A 218 4.60 1.87 20.50
CA ILE A 218 3.54 0.88 20.32
C ILE A 218 2.42 1.48 19.49
N ALA A 219 1.97 0.75 18.46
CA ALA A 219 0.73 1.01 17.75
C ALA A 219 -0.44 0.41 18.54
N TRP A 220 -1.46 1.23 18.85
CA TRP A 220 -2.62 0.82 19.61
C TRP A 220 -3.84 0.76 18.70
N GLN A 221 -4.61 -0.33 18.73
CA GLN A 221 -5.82 -0.47 17.93
C GLN A 221 -6.95 -1.04 18.76
N ARG A 222 -8.00 -0.26 18.93
CA ARG A 222 -9.24 -0.67 19.60
C ARG A 222 -10.33 -0.92 18.57
N PHE A 223 -10.97 -2.07 18.64
CA PHE A 223 -12.14 -2.38 17.86
C PHE A 223 -13.41 -1.91 18.59
N LEU A 224 -14.05 -0.89 18.03
CA LEU A 224 -15.31 -0.32 18.51
C LEU A 224 -16.49 -0.84 17.68
N PRO A 225 -17.74 -0.75 18.17
CA PRO A 225 -18.92 -1.24 17.43
C PRO A 225 -19.11 -0.60 16.07
N GLU A 226 -18.73 0.67 15.88
CA GLU A 226 -18.88 1.39 14.61
C GLU A 226 -17.67 1.29 13.70
N GLY A 227 -16.54 0.81 14.20
CA GLY A 227 -15.29 0.61 13.47
C GLY A 227 -14.06 0.82 14.35
N PRO A 228 -12.87 0.42 13.90
CA PRO A 228 -11.65 0.51 14.69
C PRO A 228 -11.13 1.94 14.81
N LEU A 229 -10.51 2.21 15.96
CA LEU A 229 -9.65 3.35 16.20
C LEU A 229 -8.21 2.86 16.34
N ALA A 230 -7.31 3.34 15.51
CA ALA A 230 -5.86 3.13 15.63
C ALA A 230 -5.18 4.43 16.11
N LEU A 231 -4.22 4.29 17.04
CA LEU A 231 -3.30 5.34 17.44
C LEU A 231 -1.90 4.86 17.06
N LEU A 232 -1.30 5.50 16.08
CA LEU A 232 -0.03 5.12 15.47
C LEU A 232 1.08 6.04 15.99
N PRO A 233 2.15 5.51 16.61
CA PRO A 233 3.19 6.32 17.21
C PRO A 233 3.97 7.09 16.14
N VAL A 234 4.14 8.39 16.33
CA VAL A 234 4.98 9.22 15.49
C VAL A 234 5.90 10.07 16.35
N ALA A 235 6.89 10.71 15.73
CA ALA A 235 7.88 11.51 16.44
C ALA A 235 7.24 12.58 17.36
N SER A 236 8.01 13.03 18.35
CA SER A 236 7.69 14.14 19.25
C SER A 236 6.52 13.91 20.21
N GLY A 237 6.30 12.66 20.64
CA GLY A 237 5.25 12.31 21.60
C GLY A 237 3.85 12.51 21.03
N ARG A 238 3.68 12.35 19.73
CA ARG A 238 2.39 12.42 19.02
C ARG A 238 1.94 11.05 18.56
N VAL A 239 0.65 10.93 18.30
CA VAL A 239 0.08 9.81 17.58
C VAL A 239 -0.68 10.32 16.37
N SER A 240 -0.55 9.60 15.25
CA SER A 240 -1.48 9.72 14.12
C SER A 240 -2.65 8.80 14.37
N ILE A 241 -3.88 9.31 14.30
CA ILE A 241 -5.07 8.46 14.42
C ILE A 241 -5.64 8.10 13.05
N VAL A 242 -6.23 6.90 12.99
CA VAL A 242 -7.14 6.49 11.93
C VAL A 242 -8.39 5.95 12.63
N TRP A 243 -9.45 6.74 12.63
CA TRP A 243 -10.71 6.37 13.26
C TRP A 243 -11.76 6.06 12.20
N THR A 244 -12.13 4.80 12.08
CA THR A 244 -13.19 4.36 11.17
C THR A 244 -14.55 4.57 11.79
N LEU A 245 -15.40 5.33 11.11
CA LEU A 245 -16.75 5.68 11.57
C LEU A 245 -17.75 5.60 10.41
N PRO A 246 -19.05 5.32 10.68
CA PRO A 246 -20.12 5.56 9.72
C PRO A 246 -20.07 7.01 9.19
N THR A 247 -20.41 7.20 7.92
CA THR A 247 -20.24 8.50 7.24
C THR A 247 -20.84 9.66 8.02
N ASP A 248 -22.09 9.53 8.51
CA ASP A 248 -22.78 10.60 9.25
C ASP A 248 -22.10 10.89 10.60
N HIS A 249 -21.60 9.86 11.27
CA HIS A 249 -20.87 10.04 12.53
C HIS A 249 -19.51 10.70 12.29
N ALA A 250 -18.78 10.29 11.27
CA ALA A 250 -17.51 10.92 10.89
C ALA A 250 -17.68 12.42 10.62
N LEU A 251 -18.75 12.82 9.92
CA LEU A 251 -19.03 14.23 9.67
C LEU A 251 -19.35 15.01 10.95
N ARG A 252 -20.10 14.42 11.90
CA ARG A 252 -20.34 15.03 13.21
C ARG A 252 -19.06 15.21 14.00
N VAL A 253 -18.20 14.19 14.04
CA VAL A 253 -16.91 14.23 14.74
C VAL A 253 -15.97 15.29 14.14
N LEU A 254 -15.96 15.44 12.82
CA LEU A 254 -15.17 16.47 12.14
C LEU A 254 -15.67 17.90 12.44
N ALA A 255 -16.95 18.07 12.71
CA ALA A 255 -17.57 19.35 13.03
C ALA A 255 -17.43 19.78 14.52
N MET A 256 -16.93 18.90 15.40
CA MET A 256 -16.67 19.23 16.80
C MET A 256 -15.60 20.32 16.93
N ASP A 257 -15.60 21.07 18.03
CA ASP A 257 -14.43 21.85 18.41
C ASP A 257 -13.25 20.97 18.81
N ASP A 258 -12.06 21.53 18.91
CA ASP A 258 -10.82 20.77 19.12
C ASP A 258 -10.79 20.02 20.47
N ALA A 259 -11.33 20.63 21.52
CA ALA A 259 -11.37 20.03 22.85
C ALA A 259 -12.36 18.86 22.90
N THR A 260 -13.56 19.05 22.35
CA THR A 260 -14.58 18.00 22.26
C THR A 260 -14.12 16.83 21.40
N PHE A 261 -13.46 17.11 20.27
CA PHE A 261 -12.86 16.07 19.43
C PHE A 261 -11.80 15.25 20.19
N ALA A 262 -10.87 15.93 20.87
CA ALA A 262 -9.80 15.26 21.63
C ALA A 262 -10.36 14.40 22.78
N GLN A 263 -11.39 14.90 23.49
CA GLN A 263 -12.11 14.12 24.50
C GLN A 263 -12.80 12.89 23.92
N ALA A 264 -13.44 13.02 22.74
CA ALA A 264 -14.08 11.89 22.06
C ALA A 264 -13.06 10.81 21.69
N VAL A 265 -11.87 11.19 21.15
CA VAL A 265 -10.80 10.25 20.83
C VAL A 265 -10.23 9.61 22.10
N THR A 266 -10.03 10.38 23.18
CA THR A 266 -9.57 9.87 24.48
C THR A 266 -10.52 8.79 25.00
N ALA A 267 -11.82 9.05 25.01
CA ALA A 267 -12.83 8.10 25.45
C ALA A 267 -12.87 6.86 24.51
N ALA A 268 -12.81 7.07 23.19
CA ALA A 268 -12.81 5.99 22.21
C ALA A 268 -11.57 5.09 22.33
N SER A 269 -10.43 5.62 22.76
CA SER A 269 -9.19 4.87 22.99
C SER A 269 -9.08 4.23 24.38
N ASP A 270 -10.13 4.36 25.24
CA ASP A 270 -10.09 3.88 26.64
C ASP A 270 -9.04 4.60 27.51
N GLY A 271 -8.63 5.80 27.12
CA GLY A 271 -7.64 6.59 27.84
C GLY A 271 -6.26 5.93 27.97
N VAL A 272 -5.91 4.96 27.10
CA VAL A 272 -4.65 4.19 27.20
C VAL A 272 -3.40 5.08 27.19
N LEU A 273 -3.45 6.23 26.50
CA LEU A 273 -2.37 7.21 26.43
C LEU A 273 -2.64 8.47 27.28
N GLY A 274 -3.58 8.39 28.23
CA GLY A 274 -4.00 9.55 29.03
C GLY A 274 -4.87 10.51 28.23
N GLU A 275 -4.91 11.77 28.64
CA GLU A 275 -5.59 12.82 27.90
C GLU A 275 -4.90 13.11 26.59
N LEU A 276 -5.69 13.18 25.52
CA LEU A 276 -5.21 13.52 24.19
C LEU A 276 -5.53 14.98 23.88
N ARG A 277 -4.66 15.65 23.12
CA ARG A 277 -4.87 17.02 22.67
C ARG A 277 -4.61 17.10 21.16
N LEU A 278 -5.54 17.70 20.42
CA LEU A 278 -5.41 17.86 18.97
C LEU A 278 -4.19 18.73 18.63
N ASP A 279 -3.38 18.26 17.67
CA ASP A 279 -2.13 18.92 17.25
C ASP A 279 -2.03 19.04 15.71
N SER A 280 -3.15 19.01 15.01
CA SER A 280 -3.22 19.20 13.55
C SER A 280 -4.63 19.59 13.11
N VAL A 281 -4.81 19.89 11.84
CA VAL A 281 -6.13 19.85 11.21
C VAL A 281 -6.66 18.42 11.17
N ARG A 282 -7.96 18.29 10.93
CA ARG A 282 -8.65 16.99 10.79
C ARG A 282 -9.05 16.79 9.34
N ALA A 283 -8.96 15.56 8.86
CA ALA A 283 -9.42 15.18 7.54
C ALA A 283 -10.14 13.83 7.58
N SER A 284 -10.88 13.50 6.53
CA SER A 284 -11.43 12.15 6.37
C SER A 284 -11.48 11.73 4.91
N PHE A 285 -11.45 10.42 4.69
CA PHE A 285 -11.59 9.82 3.37
C PHE A 285 -12.60 8.67 3.39
N PRO A 286 -13.33 8.45 2.28
CA PRO A 286 -14.31 7.36 2.19
C PRO A 286 -13.58 6.01 2.15
N LEU A 287 -14.20 4.98 2.74
CA LEU A 287 -13.67 3.64 2.78
C LEU A 287 -14.41 2.76 1.77
N ARG A 288 -13.66 2.27 0.77
CA ARG A 288 -14.17 1.37 -0.28
C ARG A 288 -13.22 0.19 -0.44
N ARG A 289 -13.77 -0.97 -0.76
CA ARG A 289 -12.99 -2.11 -1.26
C ARG A 289 -13.20 -2.21 -2.77
N ILE A 290 -12.10 -2.34 -3.49
CA ILE A 290 -12.12 -2.58 -4.93
C ILE A 290 -11.30 -3.84 -5.19
N THR A 291 -11.79 -4.71 -6.05
CA THR A 291 -11.07 -5.91 -6.46
C THR A 291 -11.26 -6.10 -7.96
N ALA A 292 -10.19 -5.93 -8.74
CA ALA A 292 -10.20 -6.17 -10.17
C ALA A 292 -10.37 -7.67 -10.48
N ALA A 293 -11.11 -7.98 -11.53
CA ALA A 293 -11.34 -9.36 -11.97
C ALA A 293 -10.05 -10.06 -12.40
N THR A 294 -9.10 -9.31 -12.95
CA THR A 294 -7.73 -9.75 -13.25
C THR A 294 -6.75 -8.60 -13.00
N TYR A 295 -5.47 -8.91 -12.76
CA TYR A 295 -4.42 -7.92 -12.55
C TYR A 295 -3.59 -7.68 -13.83
N ALA A 296 -4.02 -8.24 -14.96
CA ALA A 296 -3.40 -8.02 -16.25
C ALA A 296 -4.43 -8.01 -17.39
N GLY A 297 -4.14 -7.23 -18.42
CA GLY A 297 -4.83 -7.16 -19.70
C GLY A 297 -3.82 -7.24 -20.86
N THR A 298 -4.27 -6.95 -22.08
CA THR A 298 -3.38 -6.85 -23.24
C THR A 298 -2.38 -5.72 -23.01
N ARG A 299 -1.09 -6.04 -22.89
CA ARG A 299 0.00 -5.09 -22.63
C ARG A 299 -0.20 -4.18 -21.43
N LEU A 300 -0.99 -4.63 -20.44
CA LEU A 300 -1.35 -3.87 -19.25
C LEU A 300 -1.17 -4.73 -18.00
N ALA A 301 -0.48 -4.19 -17.00
CA ALA A 301 -0.44 -4.71 -15.63
C ALA A 301 -1.07 -3.70 -14.66
N LEU A 302 -1.87 -4.16 -13.71
CA LEU A 302 -2.43 -3.33 -12.64
C LEU A 302 -1.62 -3.55 -11.36
N VAL A 303 -1.28 -2.48 -10.65
CA VAL A 303 -0.58 -2.52 -9.34
C VAL A 303 -1.29 -1.63 -8.32
N GLY A 304 -1.19 -1.98 -7.04
CA GLY A 304 -1.79 -1.21 -5.95
C GLY A 304 -3.31 -1.08 -6.07
N ASP A 305 -3.83 0.09 -5.72
CA ASP A 305 -5.28 0.33 -5.67
C ASP A 305 -5.96 0.20 -7.04
N ALA A 306 -5.22 0.28 -8.16
CA ALA A 306 -5.77 -0.02 -9.49
C ALA A 306 -6.17 -1.49 -9.62
N ALA A 307 -5.48 -2.41 -8.95
CA ALA A 307 -5.79 -3.83 -8.88
C ALA A 307 -6.71 -4.18 -7.70
N HIS A 308 -6.43 -3.61 -6.53
CA HIS A 308 -7.15 -3.88 -5.28
C HIS A 308 -6.99 -2.74 -4.28
N ALA A 309 -8.07 -2.10 -3.92
CA ALA A 309 -8.14 -1.23 -2.75
C ALA A 309 -8.74 -2.01 -1.58
N VAL A 310 -8.10 -1.96 -0.43
CA VAL A 310 -8.52 -2.70 0.77
C VAL A 310 -8.94 -1.75 1.88
N HIS A 311 -9.75 -2.22 2.82
CA HIS A 311 -10.06 -1.46 4.03
C HIS A 311 -8.76 -1.15 4.80
N PRO A 312 -8.55 0.07 5.30
CA PRO A 312 -7.29 0.49 5.94
C PRO A 312 -7.05 -0.14 7.32
N LEU A 313 -7.63 -1.30 7.60
CA LEU A 313 -7.30 -2.09 8.79
C LEU A 313 -5.78 -2.36 8.81
N ALA A 314 -5.12 -1.83 9.81
CA ALA A 314 -3.66 -1.95 10.00
C ALA A 314 -2.78 -1.38 8.87
N GLY A 315 -3.27 -0.41 8.07
CA GLY A 315 -2.46 0.30 7.08
C GLY A 315 -1.92 -0.56 5.92
N GLN A 316 -2.58 -1.67 5.57
CA GLN A 316 -2.04 -2.68 4.65
C GLN A 316 -2.13 -2.32 3.15
N GLY A 317 -2.92 -1.31 2.73
CA GLY A 317 -3.14 -1.01 1.32
C GLY A 317 -1.85 -0.69 0.56
N ALA A 318 -1.06 0.25 1.06
CA ALA A 318 0.22 0.63 0.45
C ALA A 318 1.23 -0.53 0.45
N ASN A 319 1.31 -1.31 1.54
CA ASN A 319 2.20 -2.46 1.64
C ASN A 319 1.87 -3.51 0.56
N LEU A 320 0.60 -3.82 0.37
CA LEU A 320 0.16 -4.78 -0.63
C LEU A 320 0.49 -4.29 -2.05
N GLY A 321 0.31 -2.98 -2.32
CA GLY A 321 0.69 -2.36 -3.59
C GLY A 321 2.20 -2.38 -3.86
N LEU A 322 3.03 -2.19 -2.84
CA LEU A 322 4.49 -2.30 -2.97
C LEU A 322 4.93 -3.75 -3.24
N LEU A 323 4.24 -4.73 -2.66
CA LEU A 323 4.44 -6.15 -3.02
C LEU A 323 4.05 -6.43 -4.49
N ASP A 324 3.02 -5.76 -5.03
CA ASP A 324 2.69 -5.86 -6.45
C ASP A 324 3.81 -5.29 -7.33
N ALA A 325 4.33 -4.12 -6.97
CA ALA A 325 5.46 -3.50 -7.66
C ALA A 325 6.67 -4.45 -7.73
N ALA A 326 7.06 -5.02 -6.59
CA ALA A 326 8.17 -5.97 -6.52
C ALA A 326 7.94 -7.23 -7.37
N ALA A 327 6.73 -7.80 -7.30
CA ALA A 327 6.36 -9.00 -8.06
C ALA A 327 6.33 -8.74 -9.57
N LEU A 328 5.81 -7.58 -9.99
CA LEU A 328 5.81 -7.19 -11.41
C LEU A 328 7.24 -7.03 -11.90
N VAL A 329 8.09 -6.32 -11.19
CA VAL A 329 9.51 -6.12 -11.56
C VAL A 329 10.24 -7.47 -11.63
N GLN A 330 10.02 -8.37 -10.68
CA GLN A 330 10.58 -9.73 -10.70
C GLN A 330 10.09 -10.53 -11.91
N THR A 331 8.82 -10.40 -12.28
CA THR A 331 8.24 -11.08 -13.46
C THR A 331 8.81 -10.53 -14.75
N VAL A 332 8.95 -9.19 -14.87
CA VAL A 332 9.56 -8.51 -16.01
C VAL A 332 11.04 -8.92 -16.15
N ALA A 333 11.80 -8.92 -15.04
CA ALA A 333 13.20 -9.37 -15.03
C ALA A 333 13.35 -10.80 -15.55
N ALA A 334 12.49 -11.70 -15.08
CA ALA A 334 12.49 -13.08 -15.53
C ALA A 334 12.07 -13.23 -17.01
N ALA A 335 11.20 -12.37 -17.54
CA ALA A 335 10.84 -12.35 -18.96
C ALA A 335 12.01 -11.86 -19.82
N VAL A 336 12.68 -10.78 -19.42
CA VAL A 336 13.89 -10.26 -20.09
C VAL A 336 14.97 -11.32 -20.18
N GLN A 337 15.26 -12.01 -19.07
CA GLN A 337 16.26 -13.09 -19.05
C GLN A 337 15.94 -14.25 -20.00
N ARG A 338 14.66 -14.56 -20.20
CA ARG A 338 14.20 -15.62 -21.12
C ARG A 338 14.02 -15.14 -22.55
N GLY A 339 14.28 -13.87 -22.86
CA GLY A 339 14.01 -13.29 -24.17
C GLY A 339 12.52 -13.26 -24.52
N GLU A 340 11.63 -13.30 -23.52
CA GLU A 340 10.18 -13.16 -23.70
C GLU A 340 9.82 -11.68 -23.85
N ASP A 341 8.76 -11.38 -24.62
CA ASP A 341 8.21 -10.02 -24.65
C ASP A 341 7.48 -9.74 -23.32
N ILE A 342 7.90 -8.68 -22.62
CA ILE A 342 7.40 -8.32 -21.28
C ILE A 342 5.91 -7.99 -21.25
N GLY A 343 5.32 -7.58 -22.38
CA GLY A 343 3.90 -7.29 -22.52
C GLY A 343 3.04 -8.46 -22.97
N ASP A 344 3.63 -9.64 -23.21
CA ASP A 344 2.91 -10.81 -23.67
C ASP A 344 2.03 -11.42 -22.57
N PRO A 345 0.96 -12.14 -22.96
CA PRO A 345 0.06 -12.81 -22.00
C PRO A 345 0.75 -13.81 -21.06
N GLY A 346 1.86 -14.40 -21.48
CA GLY A 346 2.63 -15.36 -20.67
C GLY A 346 3.18 -14.74 -19.37
N PRO A 347 4.11 -13.77 -19.48
CA PRO A 347 4.64 -13.03 -18.31
C PRO A 347 3.53 -12.37 -17.49
N LEU A 348 2.62 -11.62 -18.11
CA LEU A 348 1.56 -10.90 -17.43
C LEU A 348 0.58 -11.85 -16.72
N GLY A 349 0.30 -13.01 -17.32
CA GLY A 349 -0.53 -14.03 -16.67
C GLY A 349 0.15 -14.67 -15.45
N ARG A 350 1.50 -14.84 -15.46
CA ARG A 350 2.25 -15.29 -14.26
C ARG A 350 2.13 -14.27 -13.13
N TYR A 351 2.36 -12.98 -13.41
CA TYR A 351 2.20 -11.89 -12.48
C TYR A 351 0.78 -11.87 -11.88
N ALA A 352 -0.24 -11.85 -12.72
CA ALA A 352 -1.63 -11.75 -12.29
C ALA A 352 -2.07 -12.92 -11.40
N ARG A 353 -1.69 -14.16 -11.74
CA ARG A 353 -2.01 -15.33 -10.92
C ARG A 353 -1.31 -15.28 -9.57
N TRP A 354 -0.02 -14.96 -9.56
CA TRP A 354 0.77 -14.86 -8.34
C TRP A 354 0.18 -13.82 -7.40
N ARG A 355 0.00 -12.58 -7.86
CA ARG A 355 -0.47 -11.50 -6.97
C ARG A 355 -1.91 -11.70 -6.51
N ARG A 356 -2.79 -12.25 -7.35
CA ARG A 356 -4.15 -12.59 -6.92
C ARG A 356 -4.16 -13.68 -5.84
N ALA A 357 -3.34 -14.70 -5.98
CA ALA A 357 -3.25 -15.77 -4.98
C ALA A 357 -2.77 -15.25 -3.62
N GLU A 358 -1.78 -14.34 -3.61
CA GLU A 358 -1.24 -13.77 -2.37
C GLU A 358 -2.14 -12.67 -1.77
N ALA A 359 -2.78 -11.83 -2.58
CA ALA A 359 -3.63 -10.74 -2.12
C ALA A 359 -5.02 -11.21 -1.64
N ALA A 360 -5.59 -12.25 -2.25
CA ALA A 360 -6.96 -12.69 -1.96
C ALA A 360 -7.18 -13.10 -0.49
N PRO A 361 -6.32 -13.92 0.16
CA PRO A 361 -6.53 -14.29 1.56
C PRO A 361 -6.51 -13.09 2.49
N LEU A 362 -5.62 -12.12 2.25
CA LEU A 362 -5.53 -10.89 3.04
C LEU A 362 -6.79 -10.03 2.85
N THR A 363 -7.19 -9.80 1.60
CA THR A 363 -8.37 -8.98 1.26
C THR A 363 -9.66 -9.56 1.83
N VAL A 364 -9.85 -10.89 1.70
CA VAL A 364 -11.02 -11.59 2.24
C VAL A 364 -10.96 -11.61 3.77
N GLY A 365 -9.80 -11.89 4.36
CA GLY A 365 -9.62 -11.92 5.81
C GLY A 365 -9.89 -10.55 6.47
N MET A 366 -9.41 -9.46 5.88
CA MET A 366 -9.68 -8.10 6.38
C MET A 366 -11.17 -7.74 6.28
N HIS A 367 -11.82 -8.11 5.18
CA HIS A 367 -13.25 -7.89 5.01
C HIS A 367 -14.07 -8.70 6.03
N ALA A 368 -13.76 -9.98 6.22
CA ALA A 368 -14.41 -10.83 7.21
C ALA A 368 -14.19 -10.31 8.64
N LEU A 369 -12.98 -9.85 8.95
CA LEU A 369 -12.64 -9.25 10.23
C LEU A 369 -13.49 -7.98 10.47
N GLN A 370 -13.51 -7.06 9.50
CA GLN A 370 -14.32 -5.85 9.58
C GLN A 370 -15.80 -6.18 9.80
N GLN A 371 -16.39 -7.11 9.04
CA GLN A 371 -17.77 -7.54 9.24
C GLN A 371 -18.01 -8.17 10.61
N ALA A 372 -17.09 -8.98 11.12
CA ALA A 372 -17.21 -9.60 12.43
C ALA A 372 -17.21 -8.56 13.57
N PHE A 373 -16.48 -7.44 13.39
CA PHE A 373 -16.42 -6.38 14.39
C PHE A 373 -17.60 -5.40 14.33
N THR A 374 -18.19 -5.16 13.17
CA THR A 374 -19.32 -4.22 13.00
C THR A 374 -20.69 -4.89 13.06
N SER A 375 -20.74 -6.22 13.08
CA SER A 375 -22.01 -6.95 13.13
C SER A 375 -22.71 -6.80 14.50
N PRO A 376 -24.01 -6.44 14.52
CA PRO A 376 -24.78 -6.35 15.75
C PRO A 376 -25.15 -7.73 16.35
N GLN A 377 -24.84 -8.84 15.66
CA GLN A 377 -25.22 -10.18 16.08
C GLN A 377 -24.38 -10.68 17.27
N ALA A 378 -25.00 -10.92 18.41
CA ALA A 378 -24.33 -11.31 19.65
C ALA A 378 -23.48 -12.59 19.54
N TRP A 379 -23.88 -13.57 18.72
CA TRP A 379 -23.13 -14.81 18.53
C TRP A 379 -21.82 -14.58 17.74
N LEU A 380 -21.81 -13.66 16.77
CA LEU A 380 -20.58 -13.25 16.06
C LEU A 380 -19.63 -12.54 17.02
N GLY A 381 -20.14 -11.71 17.92
CA GLY A 381 -19.35 -11.11 18.99
C GLY A 381 -18.69 -12.14 19.91
N ALA A 382 -19.43 -13.19 20.29
CA ALA A 382 -18.89 -14.29 21.08
C ALA A 382 -17.81 -15.08 20.33
N LEU A 383 -18.05 -15.42 19.07
CA LEU A 383 -17.09 -16.13 18.21
C LEU A 383 -15.80 -15.29 18.00
N ARG A 384 -15.93 -13.99 17.77
CA ARG A 384 -14.81 -13.05 17.64
C ARG A 384 -13.94 -13.05 18.90
N ARG A 385 -14.55 -12.92 20.10
CA ARG A 385 -13.83 -12.93 21.37
C ARG A 385 -13.10 -14.25 21.62
N GLN A 386 -13.74 -15.38 21.30
CA GLN A 386 -13.06 -16.70 21.37
C GLN A 386 -11.89 -16.78 20.39
N GLY A 387 -12.08 -16.32 19.15
CA GLY A 387 -11.04 -16.30 18.13
C GLY A 387 -9.83 -15.45 18.56
N LEU A 388 -10.06 -14.23 19.08
CA LEU A 388 -9.00 -13.39 19.64
C LEU A 388 -8.27 -14.09 20.79
N GLY A 389 -9.01 -14.72 21.72
CA GLY A 389 -8.42 -15.48 22.84
C GLY A 389 -7.56 -16.65 22.38
N VAL A 390 -7.97 -17.39 21.34
CA VAL A 390 -7.18 -18.49 20.75
C VAL A 390 -5.89 -17.94 20.13
N VAL A 391 -5.96 -16.85 19.37
CA VAL A 391 -4.77 -16.21 18.79
C VAL A 391 -3.87 -15.66 19.88
N ALA A 392 -4.42 -14.98 20.90
CA ALA A 392 -3.66 -14.46 22.03
C ALA A 392 -2.89 -15.55 22.79
N GLY A 393 -3.54 -16.70 23.00
CA GLY A 393 -2.93 -17.85 23.70
C GLY A 393 -1.97 -18.71 22.87
N ASN A 394 -1.93 -18.54 21.55
CA ASN A 394 -1.14 -19.41 20.67
C ASN A 394 -0.03 -18.64 19.94
N ARG A 395 1.22 -18.84 20.41
CA ARG A 395 2.42 -18.18 19.86
C ARG A 395 2.59 -18.46 18.36
N TRP A 396 2.34 -19.68 17.88
CA TRP A 396 2.50 -20.04 16.48
C TRP A 396 1.51 -19.27 15.60
N LEU A 397 0.23 -19.19 16.01
CA LEU A 397 -0.78 -18.40 15.27
C LEU A 397 -0.39 -16.92 15.23
N ARG A 398 0.03 -16.33 16.36
CA ARG A 398 0.50 -14.93 16.38
C ARG A 398 1.64 -14.71 15.41
N GLN A 399 2.66 -15.58 15.41
CA GLN A 399 3.79 -15.49 14.49
C GLN A 399 3.34 -15.57 13.02
N GLN A 400 2.42 -16.47 12.67
CA GLN A 400 1.89 -16.56 11.30
C GLN A 400 1.16 -15.26 10.88
N PHE A 401 0.35 -14.69 11.77
CA PHE A 401 -0.31 -13.40 11.50
C PHE A 401 0.70 -12.27 11.32
N MET A 402 1.67 -12.17 12.21
CA MET A 402 2.70 -11.14 12.16
C MET A 402 3.54 -11.26 10.87
N THR A 403 4.03 -12.44 10.55
CA THR A 403 4.83 -12.69 9.34
C THR A 403 4.08 -12.27 8.09
N ARG A 404 2.77 -12.57 8.01
CA ARG A 404 1.94 -12.11 6.89
C ARG A 404 1.69 -10.60 6.91
N ALA A 405 1.42 -10.00 8.07
CA ALA A 405 1.23 -8.57 8.21
C ALA A 405 2.50 -7.77 7.84
N MET A 406 3.67 -8.33 8.10
CA MET A 406 4.96 -7.76 7.72
C MET A 406 5.30 -7.98 6.23
N GLY A 407 4.45 -8.66 5.47
CA GLY A 407 4.67 -8.97 4.06
C GLY A 407 5.76 -10.01 3.79
N LEU A 408 6.15 -10.77 4.81
CA LEU A 408 7.22 -11.78 4.76
C LEU A 408 6.68 -13.21 4.62
N GLY A 409 5.36 -13.39 4.65
CA GLY A 409 4.71 -14.70 4.51
C GLY A 409 4.33 -15.02 3.07
N GLY A 410 4.05 -16.31 2.80
CA GLY A 410 3.68 -16.78 1.46
C GLY A 410 4.84 -16.72 0.48
N GLU A 411 4.52 -16.55 -0.81
CA GLU A 411 5.52 -16.34 -1.88
C GLU A 411 5.86 -14.84 -1.99
N ALA A 412 6.57 -14.30 -0.97
CA ALA A 412 6.98 -12.90 -1.01
C ALA A 412 8.01 -12.65 -2.13
N PRO A 413 7.94 -11.51 -2.86
CA PRO A 413 8.92 -11.15 -3.87
C PRO A 413 10.33 -11.02 -3.30
N ARG A 414 11.35 -11.41 -4.07
CA ARG A 414 12.75 -11.44 -3.63
C ARG A 414 13.25 -10.11 -3.06
N LEU A 415 12.91 -8.99 -3.69
CA LEU A 415 13.28 -7.65 -3.20
C LEU A 415 12.69 -7.36 -1.81
N CYS A 416 11.49 -7.85 -1.53
CA CYS A 416 10.83 -7.71 -0.22
C CYS A 416 11.48 -8.59 0.87
N LEU A 417 12.25 -9.59 0.47
CA LEU A 417 13.08 -10.43 1.34
C LEU A 417 14.52 -9.89 1.47
N GLY A 418 14.85 -8.76 0.84
CA GLY A 418 16.21 -8.22 0.78
C GLY A 418 17.14 -9.01 -0.16
N GLN A 419 16.59 -9.77 -1.10
CA GLN A 419 17.34 -10.62 -2.02
C GLN A 419 17.44 -9.98 -3.41
N SER A 420 18.55 -10.20 -4.12
CA SER A 420 18.70 -9.79 -5.52
C SER A 420 17.73 -10.53 -6.44
N LEU A 421 17.26 -9.86 -7.53
CA LEU A 421 16.43 -10.49 -8.57
C LEU A 421 17.18 -11.54 -9.37
N LEU A 422 18.50 -11.38 -9.52
CA LEU A 422 19.37 -12.37 -10.11
C LEU A 422 19.94 -13.27 -9.00
N PRO A 423 20.05 -14.59 -9.22
CA PRO A 423 20.84 -15.41 -8.31
C PRO A 423 22.28 -14.85 -8.30
N GLU A 424 22.85 -14.74 -7.11
CA GLU A 424 24.29 -14.50 -6.96
C GLU A 424 25.00 -15.74 -7.53
N ASN A 425 25.89 -15.54 -8.50
CA ASN A 425 26.72 -16.61 -9.09
C ASN A 425 27.76 -17.09 -8.07
#